data_e83236f68f5deaec6468cf4d43970c86
#
_entry.id   e83236f68f5deaec6468cf4d43970c86
#
_cell.length_a   1.000
_cell.length_b   1.000
_cell.length_c   1.000
_cell.angle_alpha   90.00
_cell.angle_beta   90.00
_cell.angle_gamma   90.00
#
_symmetry.space_group_name_H-M   'P 1'
#
loop_
_entity.id
_entity.type
_entity.pdbx_description
1 polymer ?
#
loop_
_entity_poly.entity_id
_entity_poly.type
_entity_poly.pdbx_seq_one_letter_code
_entity_poly.pdbx_strand_id
1 'polypeptide(L)'
;MSLLKTALREQNFVCVMEFVPKPSTERFAAMEAIMARAHLCGWPMTVAIGDRVGSPLDMSPLDALAAFSNPVPALPHFSGKDRERHHLLAQLQRMDAAGLDQLLLLTGDRLPGHEPGQRPVRYLESVAALQLARQACPHWLLGAALNPFKYCEEEGGAQYFKAEKKLAAGADFLTLQLGFDAAKHQEAMHWMRRQPTPLPMLACLMSLTHGRAAMLDHVAGVTVTPSMRDMLEAETAQSKVFAQARSVDRLALQIIGVKLMG
;
A
#
# COMPACT_ATOMS: atom_id res chain seq x y z
N MET A 1 10.83 -8.45 -17.32
CA MET A 1 11.00 -7.60 -16.10
C MET A 1 9.68 -6.92 -15.86
N SER A 2 9.17 -6.89 -14.61
CA SER A 2 7.85 -6.31 -14.32
C SER A 2 7.84 -4.79 -14.56
N LEU A 3 6.67 -4.24 -14.92
CA LEU A 3 6.47 -2.80 -15.17
C LEU A 3 6.91 -1.95 -13.96
N LEU A 4 6.52 -2.35 -12.75
CA LEU A 4 6.89 -1.65 -11.52
C LEU A 4 8.41 -1.67 -11.29
N LYS A 5 9.05 -2.81 -11.48
CA LYS A 5 10.49 -2.98 -11.31
C LYS A 5 11.29 -2.10 -12.27
N THR A 6 10.82 -1.99 -13.52
CA THR A 6 11.41 -1.09 -14.51
C THR A 6 11.25 0.36 -14.09
N ALA A 7 10.03 0.79 -13.78
CA ALA A 7 9.73 2.16 -13.41
C ALA A 7 10.53 2.62 -12.18
N LEU A 8 10.62 1.79 -11.13
CA LEU A 8 11.37 2.13 -9.93
C LEU A 8 12.88 2.22 -10.18
N ARG A 9 13.45 1.36 -11.04
CA ARG A 9 14.88 1.42 -11.41
C ARG A 9 15.23 2.65 -12.23
N GLU A 10 14.35 3.03 -13.13
CA GLU A 10 14.55 4.18 -14.02
C GLU A 10 14.10 5.49 -13.37
N GLN A 11 13.60 5.44 -12.12
CA GLN A 11 13.02 6.58 -11.40
C GLN A 11 11.88 7.27 -12.18
N ASN A 12 11.13 6.47 -12.95
CA ASN A 12 9.98 6.93 -13.70
C ASN A 12 8.73 6.94 -12.81
N PHE A 13 7.82 7.85 -13.12
CA PHE A 13 6.51 7.87 -12.47
C PHE A 13 5.75 6.57 -12.80
N VAL A 14 5.20 5.94 -11.76
CA VAL A 14 4.35 4.76 -11.87
C VAL A 14 3.13 4.92 -10.97
N CYS A 15 1.98 4.50 -11.46
CA CYS A 15 0.75 4.45 -10.68
C CYS A 15 0.54 3.02 -10.15
N VAL A 16 0.38 2.88 -8.83
CA VAL A 16 0.04 1.61 -8.19
C VAL A 16 -1.38 1.75 -7.65
N MET A 17 -2.33 1.04 -8.27
CA MET A 17 -3.74 1.08 -7.89
C MET A 17 -4.05 -0.02 -6.91
N GLU A 18 -4.47 0.34 -5.70
CA GLU A 18 -4.85 -0.65 -4.68
C GLU A 18 -6.18 -1.33 -5.03
N PHE A 19 -6.20 -2.64 -4.94
CA PHE A 19 -7.34 -3.49 -5.15
C PHE A 19 -7.55 -4.43 -3.96
N VAL A 20 -8.68 -4.25 -3.27
CA VAL A 20 -9.14 -5.18 -2.22
C VAL A 20 -9.93 -6.29 -2.90
N PRO A 21 -9.41 -7.52 -2.96
CA PRO A 21 -10.01 -8.59 -3.75
C PRO A 21 -11.24 -9.17 -3.04
N LYS A 22 -12.41 -8.94 -3.63
CA LYS A 22 -13.67 -9.55 -3.22
C LYS A 22 -14.28 -10.28 -4.42
N PRO A 23 -15.02 -11.38 -4.23
CA PRO A 23 -15.63 -12.14 -5.32
C PRO A 23 -16.79 -11.32 -5.95
N SER A 24 -16.47 -10.43 -6.88
CA SER A 24 -17.41 -9.61 -7.64
C SER A 24 -16.87 -9.34 -9.03
N THR A 25 -17.53 -9.86 -10.04
CA THR A 25 -17.17 -9.67 -11.46
C THR A 25 -17.14 -8.21 -11.85
N GLU A 26 -18.06 -7.38 -11.31
CA GLU A 26 -18.10 -5.95 -11.59
C GLU A 26 -16.86 -5.22 -11.10
N ARG A 27 -16.31 -5.63 -9.93
CA ARG A 27 -15.10 -5.01 -9.38
C ARG A 27 -13.87 -5.32 -10.23
N PHE A 28 -13.75 -6.56 -10.73
CA PHE A 28 -12.67 -6.94 -11.64
C PHE A 28 -12.80 -6.20 -12.97
N ALA A 29 -13.98 -6.18 -13.57
CA ALA A 29 -14.25 -5.45 -14.80
C ALA A 29 -13.98 -3.94 -14.65
N ALA A 30 -14.36 -3.33 -13.52
CA ALA A 30 -14.07 -1.93 -13.24
C ALA A 30 -12.55 -1.66 -13.15
N MET A 31 -11.78 -2.56 -12.51
CA MET A 31 -10.32 -2.42 -12.45
C MET A 31 -9.69 -2.56 -13.83
N GLU A 32 -10.12 -3.55 -14.62
CA GLU A 32 -9.65 -3.73 -16.01
C GLU A 32 -9.93 -2.49 -16.87
N ALA A 33 -11.11 -1.88 -16.73
CA ALA A 33 -11.45 -0.64 -17.42
C ALA A 33 -10.56 0.55 -17.02
N ILE A 34 -10.25 0.67 -15.73
CA ILE A 34 -9.31 1.69 -15.21
C ILE A 34 -7.92 1.47 -15.82
N MET A 35 -7.43 0.24 -15.83
CA MET A 35 -6.11 -0.09 -16.39
C MET A 35 -6.06 0.17 -17.91
N ALA A 36 -7.08 -0.21 -18.65
CA ALA A 36 -7.18 0.09 -20.09
C ALA A 36 -7.15 1.60 -20.33
N ARG A 37 -7.86 2.38 -19.52
CA ARG A 37 -7.87 3.83 -19.62
C ARG A 37 -6.51 4.44 -19.28
N ALA A 38 -5.84 3.96 -18.23
CA ALA A 38 -4.49 4.41 -17.88
C ALA A 38 -3.49 4.12 -19.02
N HIS A 39 -3.57 2.94 -19.62
CA HIS A 39 -2.74 2.58 -20.76
C HIS A 39 -2.94 3.54 -21.95
N LEU A 40 -4.19 3.86 -22.30
CA LEU A 40 -4.52 4.84 -23.35
C LEU A 40 -3.99 6.24 -23.05
N CYS A 41 -3.87 6.62 -21.78
CA CYS A 41 -3.30 7.88 -21.35
C CYS A 41 -1.76 7.86 -21.23
N GLY A 42 -1.10 6.76 -21.54
CA GLY A 42 0.35 6.58 -21.39
C GLY A 42 0.81 6.50 -19.93
N TRP A 43 -0.06 6.10 -19.01
CA TRP A 43 0.25 5.97 -17.59
C TRP A 43 0.61 4.52 -17.25
N PRO A 44 1.87 4.23 -16.91
CA PRO A 44 2.22 2.90 -16.45
C PRO A 44 1.52 2.60 -15.13
N MET A 45 0.74 1.52 -15.10
CA MET A 45 -0.07 1.14 -13.94
C MET A 45 0.19 -0.30 -13.53
N THR A 46 0.31 -0.51 -12.22
CA THR A 46 0.38 -1.82 -11.56
C THR A 46 -0.77 -1.95 -10.58
N VAL A 47 -1.37 -3.13 -10.44
CA VAL A 47 -2.42 -3.40 -9.45
C VAL A 47 -1.79 -3.96 -8.19
N ALA A 48 -1.90 -3.24 -7.07
CA ALA A 48 -1.54 -3.75 -5.74
C ALA A 48 -2.72 -4.55 -5.19
N ILE A 49 -2.52 -5.84 -4.96
CA ILE A 49 -3.59 -6.74 -4.52
C ILE A 49 -3.46 -7.03 -3.04
N GLY A 50 -4.41 -6.50 -2.26
CA GLY A 50 -4.46 -6.68 -0.83
C GLY A 50 -4.60 -8.14 -0.40
N ASP A 51 -4.04 -8.47 0.75
CA ASP A 51 -4.07 -9.81 1.33
C ASP A 51 -4.79 -9.79 2.68
N ARG A 52 -5.94 -10.45 2.75
CA ARG A 52 -6.77 -10.57 3.98
C ARG A 52 -7.09 -9.22 4.63
N VAL A 53 -7.74 -8.34 3.90
CA VAL A 53 -8.02 -6.97 4.34
C VAL A 53 -9.13 -6.88 5.42
N GLY A 54 -9.54 -7.99 5.99
CA GLY A 54 -10.40 -8.02 7.17
C GLY A 54 -11.75 -8.71 6.99
N SER A 55 -11.97 -9.37 5.86
CA SER A 55 -13.18 -10.18 5.65
C SER A 55 -12.82 -11.64 5.32
N PRO A 56 -13.55 -12.63 5.84
CA PRO A 56 -13.42 -14.02 5.41
C PRO A 56 -13.85 -14.24 3.95
N LEU A 57 -14.51 -13.26 3.33
CA LEU A 57 -14.91 -13.25 1.92
C LEU A 57 -13.82 -12.70 0.99
N ASP A 58 -12.71 -12.20 1.52
CA ASP A 58 -11.62 -11.68 0.70
C ASP A 58 -10.86 -12.84 0.05
N MET A 59 -10.60 -12.70 -1.23
CA MET A 59 -9.81 -13.67 -2.00
C MET A 59 -8.33 -13.57 -1.63
N SER A 60 -7.57 -14.65 -1.81
CA SER A 60 -6.12 -14.52 -1.78
C SER A 60 -5.63 -13.70 -2.99
N PRO A 61 -4.46 -13.04 -2.90
CA PRO A 61 -3.92 -12.31 -4.04
C PRO A 61 -3.74 -13.14 -5.32
N LEU A 62 -3.40 -14.42 -5.18
CA LEU A 62 -3.24 -15.32 -6.34
C LEU A 62 -4.58 -15.72 -6.94
N ASP A 63 -5.59 -16.00 -6.11
CA ASP A 63 -6.93 -16.30 -6.61
C ASP A 63 -7.56 -15.07 -7.29
N ALA A 64 -7.28 -13.88 -6.75
CA ALA A 64 -7.70 -12.64 -7.38
C ALA A 64 -7.03 -12.42 -8.75
N LEU A 65 -5.73 -12.71 -8.85
CA LEU A 65 -5.02 -12.63 -10.14
C LEU A 65 -5.61 -13.57 -11.20
N ALA A 66 -5.99 -14.78 -10.78
CA ALA A 66 -6.63 -15.74 -11.66
C ALA A 66 -8.07 -15.35 -12.09
N ALA A 67 -8.70 -14.42 -11.36
CA ALA A 67 -10.05 -13.96 -11.65
C ALA A 67 -10.11 -12.77 -12.64
N PHE A 68 -8.99 -12.14 -12.97
CA PHE A 68 -8.93 -11.16 -14.05
C PHE A 68 -9.08 -11.85 -15.42
N SER A 69 -9.81 -11.23 -16.33
CA SER A 69 -10.03 -11.76 -17.68
C SER A 69 -8.75 -11.74 -18.53
N ASN A 70 -7.84 -10.82 -18.22
CA ASN A 70 -6.55 -10.66 -18.88
C ASN A 70 -5.42 -10.59 -17.87
N PRO A 71 -4.20 -11.00 -18.22
CA PRO A 71 -3.03 -10.81 -17.36
C PRO A 71 -2.82 -9.33 -17.01
N VAL A 72 -2.67 -9.03 -15.73
CA VAL A 72 -2.45 -7.67 -15.23
C VAL A 72 -1.07 -7.56 -14.56
N PRO A 73 -0.34 -6.44 -14.76
CA PRO A 73 0.83 -6.14 -13.94
C PRO A 73 0.41 -6.02 -12.49
N ALA A 74 0.95 -6.86 -11.61
CA ALA A 74 0.47 -6.95 -10.23
C ALA A 74 1.58 -6.89 -9.20
N LEU A 75 1.29 -6.24 -8.07
CA LEU A 75 2.06 -6.26 -6.84
C LEU A 75 1.22 -6.95 -5.75
N PRO A 76 1.31 -8.28 -5.62
CA PRO A 76 0.62 -8.97 -4.54
C PRO A 76 1.14 -8.52 -3.18
N HIS A 77 0.25 -8.52 -2.18
CA HIS A 77 0.63 -8.31 -0.79
C HIS A 77 0.75 -9.64 -0.05
N PHE A 78 1.57 -9.66 0.98
CA PHE A 78 1.58 -10.69 2.00
C PHE A 78 1.41 -10.03 3.36
N SER A 79 0.36 -10.39 4.08
CA SER A 79 0.13 -9.98 5.46
C SER A 79 0.57 -11.08 6.41
N GLY A 80 1.49 -10.75 7.32
CA GLY A 80 2.03 -11.70 8.30
C GLY A 80 1.11 -12.00 9.47
N LYS A 81 -0.07 -11.33 9.57
CA LYS A 81 -1.01 -11.55 10.68
C LYS A 81 -1.52 -12.99 10.69
N ASP A 82 -1.46 -13.63 11.86
CA ASP A 82 -1.81 -15.03 12.09
C ASP A 82 -1.17 -16.03 11.12
N ARG A 83 0.05 -15.69 10.66
CA ARG A 83 0.85 -16.50 9.75
C ARG A 83 2.24 -16.77 10.29
N GLU A 84 2.80 -17.89 9.87
CA GLU A 84 4.14 -18.35 10.21
C GLU A 84 5.03 -18.39 8.95
N ARG A 85 6.34 -18.66 9.16
CA ARG A 85 7.35 -18.72 8.09
C ARG A 85 6.96 -19.63 6.93
N HIS A 86 6.40 -20.81 7.22
CA HIS A 86 6.02 -21.77 6.17
C HIS A 86 4.91 -21.27 5.26
N HIS A 87 3.99 -20.43 5.76
CA HIS A 87 2.95 -19.80 4.92
C HIS A 87 3.55 -18.85 3.89
N LEU A 88 4.57 -18.05 4.29
CA LEU A 88 5.26 -17.18 3.34
C LEU A 88 6.00 -17.99 2.29
N LEU A 89 6.77 -19.01 2.70
CA LEU A 89 7.52 -19.85 1.77
C LEU A 89 6.61 -20.56 0.75
N ALA A 90 5.48 -21.10 1.22
CA ALA A 90 4.49 -21.71 0.34
C ALA A 90 3.88 -20.68 -0.65
N GLN A 91 3.62 -19.45 -0.20
CA GLN A 91 3.13 -18.41 -1.08
C GLN A 91 4.18 -17.99 -2.11
N LEU A 92 5.45 -17.83 -1.72
CA LEU A 92 6.55 -17.51 -2.65
C LEU A 92 6.68 -18.58 -3.75
N GLN A 93 6.63 -19.88 -3.39
CA GLN A 93 6.66 -20.98 -4.36
C GLN A 93 5.48 -20.91 -5.35
N ARG A 94 4.27 -20.65 -4.86
CA ARG A 94 3.09 -20.51 -5.72
C ARG A 94 3.20 -19.29 -6.66
N MET A 95 3.75 -18.19 -6.17
CA MET A 95 3.96 -16.97 -6.95
C MET A 95 5.03 -17.17 -8.01
N ASP A 96 6.14 -17.84 -7.68
CA ASP A 96 7.21 -18.18 -8.62
C ASP A 96 6.67 -19.07 -9.75
N ALA A 97 5.90 -20.10 -9.42
CA ALA A 97 5.22 -20.95 -10.38
C ALA A 97 4.23 -20.20 -11.29
N ALA A 98 3.67 -19.08 -10.81
CA ALA A 98 2.82 -18.18 -11.58
C ALA A 98 3.60 -17.10 -12.35
N GLY A 99 4.93 -17.14 -12.33
CA GLY A 99 5.79 -16.17 -13.02
C GLY A 99 5.83 -14.78 -12.38
N LEU A 100 5.48 -14.67 -11.10
CA LEU A 100 5.53 -13.42 -10.35
C LEU A 100 6.88 -13.27 -9.66
N ASP A 101 7.46 -12.07 -9.73
CA ASP A 101 8.78 -11.75 -9.17
C ASP A 101 8.77 -10.50 -8.28
N GLN A 102 7.61 -10.16 -7.70
CA GLN A 102 7.46 -8.99 -6.84
C GLN A 102 6.41 -9.19 -5.75
N LEU A 103 6.66 -8.60 -4.56
CA LEU A 103 5.81 -8.78 -3.39
C LEU A 103 5.93 -7.60 -2.43
N LEU A 104 4.80 -7.12 -1.87
CA LEU A 104 4.78 -6.18 -0.75
C LEU A 104 4.56 -6.95 0.55
N LEU A 105 5.50 -6.82 1.49
CA LEU A 105 5.51 -7.55 2.75
C LEU A 105 5.06 -6.65 3.91
N LEU A 106 3.95 -7.02 4.52
CA LEU A 106 3.29 -6.29 5.61
C LEU A 106 3.21 -7.16 6.87
N THR A 107 3.27 -6.53 8.05
CA THR A 107 2.92 -7.21 9.30
C THR A 107 1.42 -7.52 9.32
N GLY A 108 0.61 -6.59 8.81
CA GLY A 108 -0.84 -6.63 8.84
C GLY A 108 -1.42 -6.04 10.13
N ASP A 109 -2.71 -5.74 10.09
CA ASP A 109 -3.45 -5.19 11.22
C ASP A 109 -3.89 -6.29 12.18
N ARG A 110 -4.32 -5.88 13.39
CA ARG A 110 -4.87 -6.80 14.38
C ARG A 110 -6.12 -7.50 13.81
N LEU A 111 -6.19 -8.81 14.01
CA LEU A 111 -7.36 -9.58 13.59
C LEU A 111 -8.59 -9.18 14.44
N PRO A 112 -9.76 -9.01 13.83
CA PRO A 112 -11.00 -8.80 14.56
C PRO A 112 -11.29 -9.96 15.52
N GLY A 113 -11.85 -9.67 16.69
CA GLY A 113 -12.27 -10.67 17.67
C GLY A 113 -11.17 -11.23 18.57
N HIS A 114 -9.94 -10.74 18.49
CA HIS A 114 -8.89 -11.07 19.44
C HIS A 114 -8.94 -10.14 20.65
N GLU A 115 -9.56 -10.60 21.72
CA GLU A 115 -9.55 -9.90 23.01
C GLU A 115 -8.22 -10.08 23.74
N PRO A 116 -7.79 -9.09 24.57
CA PRO A 116 -6.63 -9.24 25.43
C PRO A 116 -6.79 -10.47 26.35
N GLY A 117 -5.82 -11.39 26.33
CA GLY A 117 -5.84 -12.60 27.12
C GLY A 117 -6.31 -13.87 26.39
N GLN A 118 -6.81 -13.75 25.16
CA GLN A 118 -7.04 -14.91 24.30
C GLN A 118 -5.72 -15.43 23.71
N ARG A 119 -5.77 -16.61 23.03
CA ARG A 119 -4.62 -17.23 22.36
C ARG A 119 -3.73 -16.18 21.69
N PRO A 120 -2.40 -16.16 21.95
CA PRO A 120 -1.51 -15.21 21.34
C PRO A 120 -1.61 -15.26 19.82
N VAL A 121 -1.92 -14.13 19.19
CA VAL A 121 -1.86 -14.02 17.73
C VAL A 121 -0.39 -14.04 17.33
N ARG A 122 -0.04 -14.96 16.45
CA ARG A 122 1.31 -15.03 15.88
C ARG A 122 1.37 -14.14 14.68
N TYR A 123 2.38 -13.29 14.65
CA TYR A 123 2.66 -12.43 13.50
C TYR A 123 4.03 -12.78 12.93
N LEU A 124 4.09 -12.99 11.63
CA LEU A 124 5.36 -12.91 10.92
C LEU A 124 5.62 -11.43 10.65
N GLU A 125 6.44 -10.80 11.51
CA GLU A 125 6.81 -9.41 11.39
C GLU A 125 7.45 -9.11 10.04
N SER A 126 7.14 -7.94 9.45
CA SER A 126 7.57 -7.57 8.10
C SER A 126 9.10 -7.58 7.90
N VAL A 127 9.88 -7.28 8.93
CA VAL A 127 11.35 -7.39 8.86
C VAL A 127 11.79 -8.84 8.70
N ALA A 128 11.25 -9.75 9.52
CA ALA A 128 11.55 -11.18 9.41
C ALA A 128 11.03 -11.79 8.10
N ALA A 129 9.85 -11.34 7.64
CA ALA A 129 9.28 -11.73 6.35
C ALA A 129 10.17 -11.29 5.18
N LEU A 130 10.71 -10.05 5.20
CA LEU A 130 11.66 -9.56 4.20
C LEU A 130 12.94 -10.40 4.16
N GLN A 131 13.55 -10.66 5.31
CA GLN A 131 14.76 -11.49 5.38
C GLN A 131 14.52 -12.87 4.77
N LEU A 132 13.40 -13.50 5.14
CA LEU A 132 13.04 -14.82 4.62
C LEU A 132 12.78 -14.80 3.12
N ALA A 133 12.02 -13.80 2.63
CA ALA A 133 11.72 -13.65 1.21
C ALA A 133 13.00 -13.36 0.41
N ARG A 134 13.89 -12.49 0.90
CA ARG A 134 15.17 -12.18 0.24
C ARG A 134 16.08 -13.39 0.15
N GLN A 135 16.12 -14.25 1.17
CA GLN A 135 16.87 -15.50 1.15
C GLN A 135 16.30 -16.51 0.15
N ALA A 136 14.96 -16.63 0.09
CA ALA A 136 14.30 -17.56 -0.81
C ALA A 136 14.27 -17.08 -2.27
N CYS A 137 14.12 -15.77 -2.49
CA CYS A 137 13.94 -15.14 -3.80
C CYS A 137 14.88 -13.93 -3.96
N PRO A 138 16.21 -14.14 -4.16
CA PRO A 138 17.21 -13.06 -4.16
C PRO A 138 16.98 -11.96 -5.20
N HIS A 139 16.34 -12.29 -6.33
CA HIS A 139 16.16 -11.39 -7.47
C HIS A 139 14.79 -10.72 -7.54
N TRP A 140 13.89 -11.03 -6.59
CA TRP A 140 12.56 -10.45 -6.55
C TRP A 140 12.58 -8.99 -6.11
N LEU A 141 11.60 -8.24 -6.58
CA LEU A 141 11.32 -6.89 -6.10
C LEU A 141 10.50 -7.00 -4.81
N LEU A 142 11.12 -6.66 -3.67
CA LEU A 142 10.49 -6.75 -2.35
C LEU A 142 10.22 -5.36 -1.78
N GLY A 143 8.95 -5.08 -1.50
CA GLY A 143 8.51 -3.85 -0.86
C GLY A 143 8.18 -4.01 0.62
N ALA A 144 8.24 -2.91 1.35
CA ALA A 144 7.77 -2.82 2.72
C ALA A 144 7.04 -1.49 2.96
N ALA A 145 6.29 -1.39 4.06
CA ALA A 145 5.56 -0.17 4.41
C ALA A 145 6.33 0.71 5.42
N LEU A 146 6.15 2.02 5.31
CA LEU A 146 6.52 3.03 6.29
C LEU A 146 5.30 3.89 6.60
N ASN A 147 5.00 4.14 7.87
CA ASN A 147 3.97 5.10 8.27
C ASN A 147 4.60 6.38 8.85
N PRO A 148 4.80 7.43 8.06
CA PRO A 148 5.33 8.69 8.56
C PRO A 148 4.27 9.54 9.27
N PHE A 149 2.98 9.22 9.14
CA PHE A 149 1.85 10.01 9.66
C PHE A 149 1.58 9.73 11.14
N LYS A 150 2.66 9.69 11.92
CA LYS A 150 2.65 9.63 13.38
C LYS A 150 3.03 11.00 13.93
N TYR A 151 2.19 11.53 14.81
CA TYR A 151 2.31 12.89 15.30
C TYR A 151 2.87 12.97 16.73
N CYS A 152 3.01 11.82 17.40
CA CYS A 152 3.80 11.70 18.63
C CYS A 152 5.24 11.37 18.27
N GLU A 153 6.21 12.04 18.89
CA GLU A 153 7.64 11.94 18.54
C GLU A 153 8.14 10.50 18.69
N GLU A 154 7.80 9.84 19.78
CA GLU A 154 8.21 8.46 20.06
C GLU A 154 7.65 7.48 19.02
N GLU A 155 6.39 7.66 18.60
CA GLU A 155 5.79 6.85 17.55
C GLU A 155 6.44 7.09 16.18
N GLY A 156 6.74 8.35 15.85
CA GLY A 156 7.43 8.73 14.62
C GLY A 156 8.82 8.10 14.55
N GLY A 157 9.62 8.29 15.61
CA GLY A 157 10.95 7.70 15.73
C GLY A 157 10.96 6.18 15.61
N ALA A 158 10.00 5.50 16.23
CA ALA A 158 9.84 4.04 16.12
C ALA A 158 9.55 3.58 14.68
N GLN A 159 8.79 4.36 13.89
CA GLN A 159 8.51 4.02 12.49
C GLN A 159 9.78 4.10 11.64
N TYR A 160 10.57 5.15 11.77
CA TYR A 160 11.83 5.31 11.03
C TYR A 160 12.87 4.27 11.45
N PHE A 161 13.01 3.98 12.74
CA PHE A 161 13.88 2.91 13.22
C PHE A 161 13.48 1.53 12.65
N LYS A 162 12.18 1.24 12.57
CA LYS A 162 11.68 0.02 11.95
C LYS A 162 11.92 0.01 10.44
N ALA A 163 11.85 1.16 9.78
CA ALA A 163 12.16 1.30 8.37
C ALA A 163 13.64 1.00 8.07
N GLU A 164 14.59 1.50 8.88
CA GLU A 164 16.01 1.14 8.75
C GLU A 164 16.23 -0.38 8.78
N LYS A 165 15.55 -1.06 9.70
CA LYS A 165 15.62 -2.53 9.77
C LYS A 165 15.06 -3.20 8.51
N LYS A 166 14.04 -2.62 7.87
CA LYS A 166 13.48 -3.12 6.60
C LYS A 166 14.44 -2.92 5.44
N LEU A 167 15.13 -1.77 5.39
CA LEU A 167 16.18 -1.53 4.41
C LEU A 167 17.30 -2.58 4.57
N ALA A 168 17.79 -2.75 5.79
CA ALA A 168 18.84 -3.74 6.11
C ALA A 168 18.40 -5.20 5.83
N ALA A 169 17.10 -5.49 5.92
CA ALA A 169 16.52 -6.80 5.62
C ALA A 169 16.35 -7.07 4.11
N GLY A 170 16.66 -6.09 3.25
CA GLY A 170 16.64 -6.24 1.79
C GLY A 170 15.36 -5.77 1.11
N ALA A 171 14.69 -4.75 1.65
CA ALA A 171 13.66 -4.05 0.89
C ALA A 171 14.28 -3.36 -0.33
N ASP A 172 13.56 -3.33 -1.46
CA ASP A 172 13.95 -2.61 -2.69
C ASP A 172 13.17 -1.31 -2.84
N PHE A 173 12.06 -1.14 -2.15
CA PHE A 173 11.27 0.09 -2.10
C PHE A 173 10.43 0.15 -0.83
N LEU A 174 9.99 1.34 -0.46
CA LEU A 174 9.00 1.53 0.59
C LEU A 174 7.69 2.08 0.02
N THR A 175 6.55 1.62 0.53
CA THR A 175 5.27 2.28 0.33
C THR A 175 4.89 3.03 1.61
N LEU A 176 4.46 4.28 1.48
CA LEU A 176 4.00 5.07 2.61
C LEU A 176 2.57 4.66 2.96
N GLN A 177 2.20 4.79 4.24
CA GLN A 177 0.80 4.66 4.65
C GLN A 177 -0.03 5.77 3.97
N LEU A 178 -1.34 5.53 3.83
CA LEU A 178 -2.26 6.55 3.38
C LEU A 178 -2.20 7.77 4.32
N GLY A 179 -1.97 8.94 3.74
CA GLY A 179 -1.90 10.18 4.49
C GLY A 179 -2.14 11.41 3.65
N PHE A 180 -2.44 12.51 4.33
CA PHE A 180 -2.88 13.75 3.69
C PHE A 180 -1.99 14.95 4.04
N ASP A 181 -0.93 14.73 4.78
CA ASP A 181 -0.01 15.75 5.28
C ASP A 181 1.25 15.80 4.40
N ALA A 182 1.39 16.85 3.60
CA ALA A 182 2.53 17.06 2.72
C ALA A 182 3.86 17.19 3.49
N ALA A 183 3.86 17.77 4.70
CA ALA A 183 5.06 17.91 5.50
C ALA A 183 5.59 16.54 5.93
N LYS A 184 4.70 15.59 6.26
CA LYS A 184 5.07 14.21 6.59
C LYS A 184 5.59 13.43 5.37
N HIS A 185 5.09 13.68 4.18
CA HIS A 185 5.68 13.13 2.95
C HIS A 185 7.10 13.69 2.74
N GLN A 186 7.30 15.01 2.89
CA GLN A 186 8.61 15.63 2.77
C GLN A 186 9.59 15.12 3.83
N GLU A 187 9.15 14.95 5.07
CA GLU A 187 9.95 14.37 6.17
C GLU A 187 10.46 12.97 5.78
N ALA A 188 9.57 12.10 5.29
CA ALA A 188 9.93 10.75 4.86
C ALA A 188 10.93 10.78 3.70
N MET A 189 10.75 11.68 2.71
CA MET A 189 11.68 11.85 1.59
C MET A 189 13.06 12.33 2.06
N HIS A 190 13.10 13.32 2.95
CA HIS A 190 14.36 13.80 3.53
C HIS A 190 15.08 12.71 4.33
N TRP A 191 14.34 11.92 5.11
CA TRP A 191 14.90 10.79 5.84
C TRP A 191 15.49 9.75 4.87
N MET A 192 14.77 9.39 3.82
CA MET A 192 15.22 8.40 2.84
C MET A 192 16.49 8.86 2.11
N ARG A 193 16.56 10.12 1.69
CA ARG A 193 17.76 10.70 1.01
C ARG A 193 19.03 10.66 1.86
N ARG A 194 18.91 10.55 3.18
CA ARG A 194 20.03 10.42 4.12
C ARG A 194 20.46 8.98 4.37
N GLN A 195 19.75 8.00 3.84
CA GLN A 195 20.15 6.61 4.00
C GLN A 195 21.38 6.31 3.15
N PRO A 196 22.28 5.38 3.60
CA PRO A 196 23.47 4.99 2.82
C PRO A 196 23.13 4.51 1.40
N THR A 197 21.97 3.89 1.22
CA THR A 197 21.44 3.46 -0.07
C THR A 197 19.97 3.90 -0.14
N PRO A 198 19.69 5.10 -0.67
CA PRO A 198 18.32 5.57 -0.81
C PRO A 198 17.49 4.65 -1.73
N LEU A 199 16.28 4.35 -1.33
CA LEU A 199 15.35 3.51 -2.09
C LEU A 199 14.18 4.35 -2.63
N PRO A 200 13.56 3.91 -3.74
CA PRO A 200 12.30 4.51 -4.20
C PRO A 200 11.21 4.41 -3.14
N MET A 201 10.36 5.44 -3.08
CA MET A 201 9.19 5.45 -2.20
C MET A 201 7.92 5.70 -3.00
N LEU A 202 6.88 4.92 -2.70
CA LEU A 202 5.54 5.08 -3.26
C LEU A 202 4.65 5.80 -2.23
N ALA A 203 4.12 6.96 -2.58
CA ALA A 203 3.13 7.65 -1.76
C ALA A 203 1.75 7.01 -1.92
N CYS A 204 1.05 6.79 -0.81
CA CYS A 204 -0.34 6.32 -0.83
C CYS A 204 -1.28 7.52 -0.72
N LEU A 205 -2.11 7.71 -1.74
CA LEU A 205 -3.02 8.84 -1.87
C LEU A 205 -4.45 8.35 -2.13
N MET A 206 -5.43 9.12 -1.68
CA MET A 206 -6.85 8.82 -1.89
C MET A 206 -7.64 10.12 -2.05
N SER A 207 -8.66 10.12 -2.92
CA SER A 207 -9.63 11.21 -2.93
C SER A 207 -10.45 11.17 -1.64
N LEU A 208 -10.39 12.24 -0.83
CA LEU A 208 -11.00 12.31 0.49
C LEU A 208 -12.30 13.11 0.44
N THR A 209 -13.39 12.47 0.89
CA THR A 209 -14.71 13.08 1.13
C THR A 209 -15.10 12.86 2.59
N HIS A 210 -16.11 13.56 3.09
CA HIS A 210 -16.61 13.38 4.46
C HIS A 210 -16.94 11.90 4.77
N GLY A 211 -17.67 11.22 3.89
CA GLY A 211 -18.01 9.80 4.10
C GLY A 211 -16.79 8.87 4.07
N ARG A 212 -15.78 9.15 3.25
CA ARG A 212 -14.52 8.39 3.27
C ARG A 212 -13.70 8.67 4.52
N ALA A 213 -13.67 9.90 5.02
CA ALA A 213 -13.03 10.24 6.28
C ALA A 213 -13.57 9.43 7.45
N ALA A 214 -14.91 9.29 7.54
CA ALA A 214 -15.54 8.45 8.56
C ALA A 214 -15.15 6.95 8.44
N MET A 215 -15.04 6.43 7.20
CA MET A 215 -14.55 5.06 6.98
C MET A 215 -13.11 4.88 7.44
N LEU A 216 -12.25 5.89 7.24
CA LEU A 216 -10.85 5.84 7.60
C LEU A 216 -10.59 5.85 9.11
N ASP A 217 -11.55 6.23 9.93
CA ASP A 217 -11.45 6.14 11.41
C ASP A 217 -11.22 4.71 11.90
N HIS A 218 -11.63 3.73 11.11
CA HIS A 218 -11.46 2.30 11.39
C HIS A 218 -10.21 1.69 10.74
N VAL A 219 -9.42 2.49 10.01
CA VAL A 219 -8.20 2.03 9.35
C VAL A 219 -6.99 2.35 10.22
N ALA A 220 -6.33 1.30 10.70
CA ALA A 220 -5.19 1.44 11.58
C ALA A 220 -4.06 2.29 10.96
N GLY A 221 -3.59 3.28 11.70
CA GLY A 221 -2.47 4.13 11.30
C GLY A 221 -2.79 5.21 10.27
N VAL A 222 -4.05 5.40 9.89
CA VAL A 222 -4.49 6.53 9.08
C VAL A 222 -5.04 7.62 9.99
N THR A 223 -4.65 8.86 9.73
CA THR A 223 -5.10 10.02 10.51
C THR A 223 -5.76 11.05 9.60
N VAL A 224 -7.00 11.42 9.90
CA VAL A 224 -7.69 12.57 9.33
C VAL A 224 -7.85 13.60 10.43
N THR A 225 -7.17 14.75 10.30
CA THR A 225 -7.15 15.77 11.36
C THR A 225 -8.50 16.43 11.54
N PRO A 226 -8.81 16.99 12.74
CA PRO A 226 -10.06 17.71 12.96
C PRO A 226 -10.31 18.81 11.93
N SER A 227 -9.31 19.65 11.63
CA SER A 227 -9.44 20.73 10.64
C SER A 227 -9.77 20.22 9.23
N MET A 228 -9.29 19.04 8.84
CA MET A 228 -9.69 18.41 7.58
C MET A 228 -11.14 17.96 7.63
N ARG A 229 -11.61 17.43 8.75
CA ARG A 229 -13.01 17.02 8.93
C ARG A 229 -13.96 18.20 8.80
N ASP A 230 -13.64 19.31 9.48
CA ASP A 230 -14.43 20.55 9.42
C ASP A 230 -14.54 21.06 7.98
N MET A 231 -13.43 21.04 7.23
CA MET A 231 -13.42 21.41 5.81
C MET A 231 -14.29 20.47 4.97
N LEU A 232 -14.19 19.16 5.15
CA LEU A 232 -14.97 18.17 4.40
C LEU A 232 -16.48 18.25 4.72
N GLU A 233 -16.83 18.57 5.96
CA GLU A 233 -18.20 18.81 6.37
C GLU A 233 -18.75 20.05 5.70
N ALA A 234 -18.02 21.18 5.74
CA ALA A 234 -18.40 22.43 5.05
C ALA A 234 -18.59 22.25 3.55
N GLU A 235 -17.73 21.46 2.88
CA GLU A 235 -17.90 21.14 1.46
C GLU A 235 -19.15 20.29 1.20
N THR A 236 -19.43 19.32 2.07
CA THR A 236 -20.60 18.45 1.96
C THR A 236 -21.89 19.23 2.20
N ALA A 237 -21.86 20.22 3.09
CA ALA A 237 -22.98 21.11 3.38
C ALA A 237 -23.37 21.99 2.16
N GLN A 238 -22.41 22.30 1.26
CA GLN A 238 -22.72 23.00 0.02
C GLN A 238 -23.48 22.10 -0.97
N SER A 239 -22.91 21.00 -1.35
CA SER A 239 -23.55 19.89 -2.08
C SER A 239 -22.64 18.67 -2.19
N LYS A 240 -23.21 17.48 -2.39
CA LYS A 240 -22.44 16.25 -2.67
C LYS A 240 -21.60 16.36 -3.94
N VAL A 241 -22.10 17.03 -4.97
CA VAL A 241 -21.40 17.23 -6.24
C VAL A 241 -20.18 18.13 -6.04
N PHE A 242 -20.34 19.22 -5.31
CA PHE A 242 -19.22 20.11 -4.97
C PHE A 242 -18.15 19.37 -4.14
N ALA A 243 -18.53 18.67 -3.09
CA ALA A 243 -17.60 17.89 -2.26
C ALA A 243 -16.84 16.83 -3.08
N GLN A 244 -17.51 16.17 -4.02
CA GLN A 244 -16.87 15.20 -4.90
C GLN A 244 -15.86 15.86 -5.85
N ALA A 245 -16.21 16.99 -6.47
CA ALA A 245 -15.29 17.74 -7.34
C ALA A 245 -14.05 18.19 -6.56
N ARG A 246 -14.24 18.79 -5.36
CA ARG A 246 -13.12 19.22 -4.50
C ARG A 246 -12.22 18.06 -4.09
N SER A 247 -12.79 16.87 -3.86
CA SER A 247 -11.98 15.68 -3.52
C SER A 247 -11.09 15.23 -4.67
N VAL A 248 -11.54 15.35 -5.90
CA VAL A 248 -10.76 15.05 -7.11
C VAL A 248 -9.66 16.10 -7.31
N ASP A 249 -9.99 17.39 -7.17
CA ASP A 249 -9.00 18.47 -7.26
C ASP A 249 -7.86 18.29 -6.25
N ARG A 250 -8.20 17.98 -4.99
CA ARG A 250 -7.21 17.72 -3.95
C ARG A 250 -6.30 16.53 -4.30
N LEU A 251 -6.88 15.43 -4.78
CA LEU A 251 -6.10 14.26 -5.21
C LEU A 251 -5.16 14.62 -6.35
N ALA A 252 -5.62 15.38 -7.35
CA ALA A 252 -4.78 15.83 -8.46
C ALA A 252 -3.59 16.68 -7.97
N LEU A 253 -3.85 17.62 -7.05
CA LEU A 253 -2.79 18.45 -6.44
C LEU A 253 -1.80 17.61 -5.62
N GLN A 254 -2.27 16.59 -4.89
CA GLN A 254 -1.40 15.67 -4.15
C GLN A 254 -0.50 14.86 -5.10
N ILE A 255 -1.06 14.34 -6.20
CA ILE A 255 -0.27 13.61 -7.21
C ILE A 255 0.81 14.50 -7.81
N ILE A 256 0.48 15.74 -8.17
CA ILE A 256 1.44 16.72 -8.70
C ILE A 256 2.52 17.01 -7.64
N GLY A 257 2.12 17.26 -6.39
CA GLY A 257 3.03 17.54 -5.29
C GLY A 257 4.02 16.40 -5.05
N VAL A 258 3.54 15.14 -5.02
CA VAL A 258 4.40 13.96 -4.85
C VAL A 258 5.37 13.82 -6.03
N LYS A 259 4.90 14.01 -7.27
CA LYS A 259 5.77 13.97 -8.46
C LYS A 259 6.87 15.03 -8.43
N LEU A 260 6.60 16.21 -7.88
CA LEU A 260 7.60 17.29 -7.76
C LEU A 260 8.58 17.08 -6.60
N MET A 261 8.24 16.27 -5.61
CA MET A 261 9.12 15.93 -4.48
C MET A 261 10.13 14.83 -4.81
N GLY A 262 9.78 13.91 -5.72
CA GLY A 262 10.63 12.77 -6.16
C GLY A 262 11.50 13.14 -7.30
#